data_8b5875bf8dc8e1a090dffed6d4e50ff0
#
_entry.id   8b5875bf8dc8e1a090dffed6d4e50ff0
#
_cell.length_a   1.000
_cell.length_b   1.000
_cell.length_c   1.000
_cell.angle_alpha   90.00
_cell.angle_beta   90.00
_cell.angle_gamma   90.00
#
_symmetry.space_group_name_H-M   'P 1'
#
loop_
_entity.id
_entity.type
_entity.pdbx_description
1 polymer ?
#
loop_
_entity_poly.entity_id
_entity_poly.type
_entity_poly.pdbx_seq_one_letter_code
_entity_poly.pdbx_strand_id
1 'polypeptide(L)'
;MTHLTADNIAELFSGAVTLTKSGDKVSPRGMPTREVRDIHLLLTQPRARLLYAPPARILNPAFAVAESVWHLSGSDDPWIFDYNARLRQYADDGVLLGAYGPRMRNWAGKVDQLSRVVEILKEDPDSRRALIQLYDPVQDAAGHKDVPCTLGFRFHLRAGRLHMATMMRGQDVWIGMPYDVFFYTVLHELVAGWLDAELGEFHLHVGSLHIYEEHLDQSEQLASLTASPVMPDLRTRWNGFAGLLDQVAARDVTGHPGWDAMAGTLRSYRLWKDGQHQQAWRVADGIDGPLGQALTAWYGELKRRSRQPAAATTAGAR
;
A
#
# COMPACT_ATOMS: atom_id res chain seq x y z
N MET A 1 6.35 -24.64 -3.06
CA MET A 1 5.98 -23.21 -2.90
C MET A 1 6.58 -22.73 -1.60
N THR A 2 7.44 -21.74 -1.64
CA THR A 2 8.03 -21.16 -0.42
C THR A 2 6.95 -20.35 0.31
N HIS A 3 6.85 -20.54 1.63
CA HIS A 3 5.83 -19.94 2.46
C HIS A 3 6.49 -19.18 3.62
N LEU A 4 6.02 -17.97 3.90
CA LEU A 4 6.43 -17.15 5.02
C LEU A 4 5.20 -16.65 5.76
N THR A 5 5.13 -16.91 7.06
CA THR A 5 4.06 -16.45 7.95
C THR A 5 4.61 -15.47 8.97
N ALA A 6 3.90 -14.39 9.21
CA ALA A 6 4.22 -13.43 10.24
C ALA A 6 2.96 -12.81 10.86
N ASP A 7 3.06 -12.33 12.09
CA ASP A 7 1.94 -11.68 12.76
C ASP A 7 1.82 -10.18 12.39
N ASN A 8 2.87 -9.58 11.88
CA ASN A 8 2.91 -8.17 11.55
C ASN A 8 3.78 -7.88 10.33
N ILE A 9 3.62 -6.68 9.74
CA ILE A 9 4.35 -6.29 8.52
C ILE A 9 5.86 -6.19 8.73
N ALA A 10 6.34 -5.89 9.95
CA ALA A 10 7.78 -5.77 10.20
C ALA A 10 8.48 -7.14 10.07
N GLU A 11 7.92 -8.17 10.69
CA GLU A 11 8.41 -9.55 10.55
C GLU A 11 8.29 -10.03 9.10
N LEU A 12 7.12 -9.82 8.47
CA LEU A 12 6.88 -10.24 7.10
C LEU A 12 7.88 -9.59 6.12
N PHE A 13 8.10 -8.29 6.26
CA PHE A 13 9.04 -7.51 5.45
C PHE A 13 10.47 -8.00 5.66
N SER A 14 10.91 -8.14 6.91
CA SER A 14 12.28 -8.61 7.24
C SER A 14 12.54 -10.00 6.66
N GLY A 15 11.59 -10.93 6.83
CA GLY A 15 11.68 -12.28 6.27
C GLY A 15 11.69 -12.29 4.74
N ALA A 16 10.83 -11.49 4.11
CA ALA A 16 10.73 -11.37 2.66
C ALA A 16 12.01 -10.78 2.04
N VAL A 17 12.59 -9.74 2.66
CA VAL A 17 13.89 -9.17 2.25
C VAL A 17 15.00 -10.21 2.37
N THR A 18 15.07 -10.93 3.48
CA THR A 18 16.08 -12.00 3.68
C THR A 18 15.97 -13.08 2.61
N LEU A 19 14.74 -13.49 2.30
CA LEU A 19 14.49 -14.49 1.27
C LEU A 19 14.94 -14.01 -0.12
N THR A 20 14.61 -12.79 -0.50
CA THR A 20 14.97 -12.25 -1.83
C THR A 20 16.45 -12.02 -2.02
N LYS A 21 17.21 -11.68 -0.97
CA LYS A 21 18.67 -11.53 -1.06
C LYS A 21 19.38 -12.80 -1.55
N SER A 22 18.87 -13.97 -1.20
CA SER A 22 19.40 -15.28 -1.61
C SER A 22 18.84 -15.76 -2.96
N GLY A 23 17.97 -15.00 -3.60
CA GLY A 23 17.31 -15.35 -4.84
C GLY A 23 18.19 -15.29 -6.08
N ASP A 24 17.64 -15.74 -7.20
CA ASP A 24 18.32 -15.76 -8.49
C ASP A 24 18.63 -14.33 -8.97
N LYS A 25 19.77 -14.18 -9.67
CA LYS A 25 20.11 -12.92 -10.34
C LYS A 25 19.39 -12.87 -11.67
N VAL A 26 18.57 -11.85 -11.86
CA VAL A 26 17.88 -11.56 -13.12
C VAL A 26 17.98 -10.07 -13.44
N SER A 27 17.66 -9.69 -14.67
CA SER A 27 17.76 -8.27 -15.07
C SER A 27 16.59 -7.88 -15.98
N PRO A 28 15.35 -7.92 -15.47
CA PRO A 28 14.20 -7.51 -16.26
C PRO A 28 14.34 -6.03 -16.68
N ARG A 29 14.14 -5.76 -17.97
CA ARG A 29 14.31 -4.43 -18.58
C ARG A 29 15.68 -3.78 -18.31
N GLY A 30 16.73 -4.59 -18.13
CA GLY A 30 18.09 -4.13 -17.86
C GLY A 30 18.33 -3.70 -16.40
N MET A 31 17.40 -3.90 -15.48
CA MET A 31 17.53 -3.55 -14.06
C MET A 31 18.00 -4.79 -13.26
N PRO A 32 19.24 -4.77 -12.72
CA PRO A 32 19.75 -5.90 -11.92
C PRO A 32 18.89 -6.14 -10.67
N THR A 33 18.48 -7.37 -10.46
CA THR A 33 17.47 -7.75 -9.47
C THR A 33 17.81 -9.11 -8.86
N ARG A 34 17.48 -9.32 -7.59
CA ARG A 34 17.41 -10.62 -6.94
C ARG A 34 15.96 -11.04 -6.86
N GLU A 35 15.66 -12.27 -7.28
CA GLU A 35 14.28 -12.75 -7.43
C GLU A 35 14.07 -14.12 -6.79
N VAL A 36 12.95 -14.31 -6.13
CA VAL A 36 12.42 -15.62 -5.74
C VAL A 36 11.02 -15.75 -6.31
N ARG A 37 10.72 -16.89 -6.95
CA ARG A 37 9.45 -17.10 -7.66
C ARG A 37 8.44 -17.91 -6.85
N ASP A 38 7.16 -17.70 -7.14
CA ASP A 38 6.02 -18.45 -6.60
C ASP A 38 6.01 -18.50 -5.07
N ILE A 39 5.97 -17.31 -4.45
CA ILE A 39 6.00 -17.10 -3.01
C ILE A 39 4.59 -16.90 -2.48
N HIS A 40 4.31 -17.48 -1.31
CA HIS A 40 3.14 -17.20 -0.51
C HIS A 40 3.55 -16.53 0.80
N LEU A 41 3.07 -15.32 1.03
CA LEU A 41 3.25 -14.56 2.26
C LEU A 41 1.91 -14.51 3.00
N LEU A 42 1.93 -14.75 4.32
CA LEU A 42 0.76 -14.77 5.18
C LEU A 42 0.96 -13.78 6.34
N LEU A 43 0.03 -12.84 6.46
CA LEU A 43 -0.06 -11.90 7.58
C LEU A 43 -1.28 -12.24 8.44
N THR A 44 -1.04 -12.66 9.69
CA THR A 44 -2.11 -13.12 10.59
C THR A 44 -2.84 -11.98 11.29
N GLN A 45 -2.19 -10.82 11.48
CA GLN A 45 -2.77 -9.62 12.07
C GLN A 45 -2.74 -8.44 11.08
N PRO A 46 -3.68 -8.36 10.12
CA PRO A 46 -3.65 -7.37 9.04
C PRO A 46 -3.66 -5.91 9.48
N ARG A 47 -4.09 -5.59 10.71
CA ARG A 47 -4.02 -4.23 11.24
C ARG A 47 -2.63 -3.82 11.73
N ALA A 48 -1.70 -4.77 11.90
CA ALA A 48 -0.28 -4.47 12.15
C ALA A 48 0.47 -4.22 10.82
N ARG A 49 -0.01 -3.23 10.04
CA ARG A 49 0.28 -2.99 8.62
C ARG A 49 1.28 -1.89 8.33
N LEU A 50 1.60 -1.02 9.28
CA LEU A 50 2.51 0.10 9.05
C LEU A 50 3.94 -0.30 9.35
N LEU A 51 4.78 -0.40 8.30
CA LEU A 51 6.20 -0.69 8.46
C LEU A 51 6.93 0.51 9.06
N TYR A 52 7.68 0.27 10.13
CA TYR A 52 8.59 1.22 10.75
C TYR A 52 9.93 0.54 11.01
N ALA A 53 10.92 0.81 10.17
CA ALA A 53 12.20 0.10 10.15
C ALA A 53 13.42 1.05 10.09
N PRO A 54 13.49 2.12 10.92
CA PRO A 54 14.65 3.01 10.91
C PRO A 54 15.90 2.28 11.46
N PRO A 55 17.13 2.64 11.00
CA PRO A 55 17.39 3.64 9.96
C PRO A 55 17.27 3.09 8.54
N ALA A 56 17.13 1.75 8.38
CA ALA A 56 17.22 1.10 7.09
C ALA A 56 16.08 1.52 6.14
N ARG A 57 14.84 1.55 6.65
CA ARG A 57 13.67 1.90 5.84
C ARG A 57 12.70 2.79 6.61
N ILE A 58 12.52 4.02 6.15
CA ILE A 58 11.52 4.97 6.65
C ILE A 58 10.56 5.26 5.51
N LEU A 59 9.30 4.88 5.70
CA LEU A 59 8.24 5.12 4.72
C LEU A 59 7.75 6.56 4.77
N ASN A 60 7.15 7.00 3.66
CA ASN A 60 6.28 8.18 3.65
C ASN A 60 4.86 7.74 4.07
N PRO A 61 4.43 7.92 5.32
CA PRO A 61 3.12 7.47 5.75
C PRO A 61 2.00 8.27 5.09
N ALA A 62 2.26 9.52 4.69
CA ALA A 62 1.28 10.32 3.97
C ALA A 62 1.02 9.76 2.57
N PHE A 63 2.02 9.17 1.91
CA PHE A 63 1.80 8.48 0.64
C PHE A 63 0.98 7.20 0.84
N ALA A 64 1.28 6.38 1.84
CA ALA A 64 0.49 5.17 2.12
C ALA A 64 -1.00 5.48 2.35
N VAL A 65 -1.29 6.54 3.10
CA VAL A 65 -2.66 7.02 3.34
C VAL A 65 -3.29 7.59 2.07
N ALA A 66 -2.57 8.47 1.36
CA ALA A 66 -3.05 9.10 0.14
C ALA A 66 -3.40 8.06 -0.94
N GLU A 67 -2.52 7.08 -1.15
CA GLU A 67 -2.71 6.01 -2.12
C GLU A 67 -3.94 5.14 -1.76
N SER A 68 -4.11 4.83 -0.47
CA SER A 68 -5.29 4.09 0.00
C SER A 68 -6.59 4.86 -0.28
N VAL A 69 -6.64 6.13 0.05
CA VAL A 69 -7.82 6.99 -0.21
C VAL A 69 -8.05 7.11 -1.72
N TRP A 70 -7.00 7.32 -2.51
CA TRP A 70 -7.05 7.47 -3.96
C TRP A 70 -7.62 6.22 -4.64
N HIS A 71 -7.17 5.02 -4.26
CA HIS A 71 -7.71 3.77 -4.78
C HIS A 71 -9.16 3.53 -4.34
N LEU A 72 -9.48 3.75 -3.07
CA LEU A 72 -10.81 3.50 -2.51
C LEU A 72 -11.86 4.46 -3.07
N SER A 73 -11.48 5.70 -3.39
CA SER A 73 -12.38 6.68 -4.03
C SER A 73 -12.63 6.41 -5.52
N GLY A 74 -11.91 5.46 -6.12
CA GLY A 74 -12.03 5.17 -7.55
C GLY A 74 -11.30 6.19 -8.43
N SER A 75 -10.36 6.94 -7.86
CA SER A 75 -9.68 8.03 -8.56
C SER A 75 -8.49 7.54 -9.39
N ASP A 76 -8.24 8.24 -10.49
CA ASP A 76 -6.99 8.28 -11.28
C ASP A 76 -6.42 9.70 -11.39
N ASP A 77 -6.97 10.63 -10.62
CA ASP A 77 -6.59 12.03 -10.60
C ASP A 77 -5.12 12.25 -10.23
N PRO A 78 -4.47 13.27 -10.78
CA PRO A 78 -3.03 13.51 -10.59
C PRO A 78 -2.64 14.03 -9.20
N TRP A 79 -3.59 14.27 -8.28
CA TRP A 79 -3.27 14.73 -6.94
C TRP A 79 -2.38 13.76 -6.13
N ILE A 80 -2.38 12.47 -6.50
CA ILE A 80 -1.50 11.47 -5.89
C ILE A 80 -0.01 11.82 -6.05
N PHE A 81 0.36 12.50 -7.12
CA PHE A 81 1.73 12.93 -7.37
C PHE A 81 2.26 13.96 -6.36
N ASP A 82 1.38 14.65 -5.62
CA ASP A 82 1.78 15.55 -4.54
C ASP A 82 2.39 14.79 -3.37
N TYR A 83 1.99 13.53 -3.19
CA TYR A 83 2.48 12.63 -2.15
C TYR A 83 3.64 11.76 -2.61
N ASN A 84 3.70 11.41 -3.88
CA ASN A 84 4.82 10.69 -4.50
C ASN A 84 5.06 11.14 -5.94
N ALA A 85 5.93 12.14 -6.10
CA ALA A 85 6.26 12.70 -7.42
C ALA A 85 6.93 11.69 -8.37
N ARG A 86 7.53 10.60 -7.84
CA ARG A 86 8.15 9.56 -8.67
C ARG A 86 7.15 8.80 -9.53
N LEU A 87 5.88 8.75 -9.14
CA LEU A 87 4.84 8.11 -9.94
C LEU A 87 4.65 8.76 -11.33
N ARG A 88 5.05 10.03 -11.50
CA ARG A 88 4.96 10.73 -12.80
C ARG A 88 5.73 10.03 -13.91
N GLN A 89 6.81 9.33 -13.59
CA GLN A 89 7.59 8.58 -14.59
C GLN A 89 6.81 7.41 -15.22
N TYR A 90 5.80 6.90 -14.51
CA TYR A 90 4.94 5.80 -14.96
C TYR A 90 3.64 6.30 -15.62
N ALA A 91 3.41 7.61 -15.64
CA ALA A 91 2.22 8.16 -16.27
C ALA A 91 2.38 8.23 -17.79
N ASP A 92 1.34 7.86 -18.50
CA ASP A 92 1.15 8.10 -19.92
C ASP A 92 0.27 9.34 -20.08
N ASP A 93 0.78 10.40 -20.71
CA ASP A 93 0.11 11.70 -20.85
C ASP A 93 -0.44 12.28 -19.52
N GLY A 94 0.26 12.01 -18.43
CA GLY A 94 -0.11 12.50 -17.08
C GLY A 94 -1.09 11.62 -16.31
N VAL A 95 -1.53 10.50 -16.89
CA VAL A 95 -2.46 9.54 -16.28
C VAL A 95 -1.76 8.23 -15.97
N LEU A 96 -2.03 7.66 -14.80
CA LEU A 96 -1.61 6.31 -14.42
C LEU A 96 -2.66 5.32 -14.94
N LEU A 97 -2.42 4.73 -16.12
CA LEU A 97 -3.37 3.84 -16.77
C LEU A 97 -3.62 2.54 -15.99
N GLY A 98 -2.69 2.15 -15.13
CA GLY A 98 -2.79 1.01 -14.24
C GLY A 98 -3.45 1.30 -12.90
N ALA A 99 -3.94 2.51 -12.66
CA ALA A 99 -4.59 2.90 -11.40
C ALA A 99 -5.67 1.89 -10.96
N TYR A 100 -5.57 1.42 -9.71
CA TYR A 100 -6.51 0.42 -9.18
C TYR A 100 -7.89 0.99 -8.89
N GLY A 101 -7.97 2.28 -8.59
CA GLY A 101 -9.21 2.97 -8.23
C GLY A 101 -10.32 2.77 -9.27
N PRO A 102 -10.17 3.27 -10.51
CA PRO A 102 -11.17 3.10 -11.57
C PRO A 102 -11.47 1.63 -11.87
N ARG A 103 -10.43 0.78 -11.87
CA ARG A 103 -10.60 -0.66 -12.12
C ARG A 103 -11.44 -1.34 -11.06
N MET A 104 -11.28 -0.96 -9.80
CA MET A 104 -12.02 -1.52 -8.68
C MET A 104 -13.44 -0.95 -8.57
N ARG A 105 -13.61 0.38 -8.76
CA ARG A 105 -14.86 1.09 -8.47
C ARG A 105 -15.72 1.38 -9.69
N ASN A 106 -15.16 1.30 -10.89
CA ASN A 106 -15.87 1.62 -12.13
C ASN A 106 -15.33 0.83 -13.33
N TRP A 107 -15.21 -0.48 -13.20
CA TRP A 107 -14.66 -1.35 -14.26
C TRP A 107 -15.39 -1.13 -15.58
N ALA A 108 -14.64 -0.71 -16.61
CA ALA A 108 -15.16 -0.40 -17.95
C ALA A 108 -16.36 0.56 -17.95
N GLY A 109 -16.46 1.46 -16.97
CA GLY A 109 -17.57 2.39 -16.82
C GLY A 109 -18.90 1.75 -16.40
N LYS A 110 -18.90 0.51 -15.89
CA LYS A 110 -20.13 -0.28 -15.68
C LYS A 110 -20.25 -0.97 -14.33
N VAL A 111 -19.15 -1.37 -13.73
CA VAL A 111 -19.19 -2.27 -12.57
C VAL A 111 -18.36 -1.71 -11.43
N ASP A 112 -18.99 -1.45 -10.28
CA ASP A 112 -18.32 -1.28 -9.00
C ASP A 112 -18.06 -2.69 -8.42
N GLN A 113 -16.86 -3.22 -8.67
CA GLN A 113 -16.47 -4.56 -8.22
C GLN A 113 -16.43 -4.65 -6.69
N LEU A 114 -16.11 -3.56 -6.00
CA LEU A 114 -16.06 -3.52 -4.54
C LEU A 114 -17.47 -3.67 -3.94
N SER A 115 -18.45 -2.92 -4.46
CA SER A 115 -19.86 -3.10 -4.09
C SER A 115 -20.30 -4.54 -4.34
N ARG A 116 -19.95 -5.07 -5.52
CA ARG A 116 -20.38 -6.42 -5.91
C ARG A 116 -19.82 -7.53 -5.00
N VAL A 117 -18.58 -7.41 -4.54
CA VAL A 117 -17.99 -8.33 -3.55
C VAL A 117 -18.80 -8.36 -2.26
N VAL A 118 -19.17 -7.19 -1.74
CA VAL A 118 -19.99 -7.09 -0.51
C VAL A 118 -21.37 -7.70 -0.72
N GLU A 119 -22.02 -7.42 -1.84
CA GLU A 119 -23.34 -8.01 -2.18
C GLU A 119 -23.27 -9.52 -2.26
N ILE A 120 -22.30 -10.07 -3.00
CA ILE A 120 -22.12 -11.52 -3.17
C ILE A 120 -21.98 -12.22 -1.82
N LEU A 121 -21.14 -11.68 -0.92
CA LEU A 121 -20.90 -12.31 0.38
C LEU A 121 -22.04 -12.10 1.38
N LYS A 122 -22.90 -11.09 1.20
CA LYS A 122 -24.15 -10.94 1.95
C LYS A 122 -25.22 -11.91 1.47
N GLU A 123 -25.30 -12.15 0.16
CA GLU A 123 -26.25 -13.11 -0.43
C GLU A 123 -25.86 -14.57 -0.12
N ASP A 124 -24.57 -14.89 -0.26
CA ASP A 124 -23.99 -16.22 -0.07
C ASP A 124 -22.64 -16.09 0.66
N PRO A 125 -22.62 -16.21 1.99
CA PRO A 125 -21.40 -16.13 2.79
C PRO A 125 -20.34 -17.17 2.41
N ASP A 126 -20.73 -18.31 1.87
CA ASP A 126 -19.83 -19.37 1.44
C ASP A 126 -19.32 -19.21 0.00
N SER A 127 -19.73 -18.15 -0.67
CA SER A 127 -19.39 -17.88 -2.06
C SER A 127 -17.88 -17.90 -2.32
N ARG A 128 -17.51 -18.45 -3.48
CA ARG A 128 -16.15 -18.44 -4.03
C ARG A 128 -16.01 -17.44 -5.19
N ARG A 129 -17.05 -16.63 -5.44
CA ARG A 129 -17.14 -15.67 -6.57
C ARG A 129 -16.85 -14.25 -6.17
N ALA A 130 -16.53 -13.98 -4.90
CA ALA A 130 -16.18 -12.65 -4.39
C ALA A 130 -14.73 -12.31 -4.77
N LEU A 131 -14.56 -11.70 -5.91
CA LEU A 131 -13.26 -11.28 -6.43
C LEU A 131 -13.33 -9.91 -7.08
N ILE A 132 -12.18 -9.21 -7.07
CA ILE A 132 -11.93 -7.98 -7.80
C ILE A 132 -10.79 -8.26 -8.78
N GLN A 133 -11.02 -8.03 -10.07
CA GLN A 133 -10.01 -8.11 -11.11
C GLN A 133 -9.38 -6.73 -11.31
N LEU A 134 -8.04 -6.67 -11.37
CA LEU A 134 -7.31 -5.43 -11.64
C LEU A 134 -6.61 -5.45 -13.00
N TYR A 135 -5.93 -6.56 -13.33
CA TYR A 135 -5.30 -6.69 -14.63
C TYR A 135 -6.34 -6.81 -15.74
N ASP A 136 -6.29 -5.92 -16.71
CA ASP A 136 -7.16 -5.92 -17.87
C ASP A 136 -6.36 -6.31 -19.12
N PRO A 137 -6.52 -7.52 -19.67
CA PRO A 137 -5.76 -7.96 -20.85
C PRO A 137 -5.97 -7.10 -22.09
N VAL A 138 -7.10 -6.38 -22.18
CA VAL A 138 -7.38 -5.50 -23.31
C VAL A 138 -6.50 -4.24 -23.25
N GLN A 139 -6.31 -3.68 -22.07
CA GLN A 139 -5.49 -2.48 -21.88
C GLN A 139 -4.03 -2.82 -21.64
N ASP A 140 -3.76 -3.84 -20.80
CA ASP A 140 -2.43 -4.07 -20.24
C ASP A 140 -1.53 -4.96 -21.11
N ALA A 141 -2.11 -5.85 -21.96
CA ALA A 141 -1.32 -6.75 -22.81
C ALA A 141 -0.56 -6.01 -23.91
N ALA A 142 -1.07 -4.87 -24.38
CA ALA A 142 -0.37 -4.03 -25.33
C ALA A 142 0.85 -3.33 -24.75
N GLY A 143 0.90 -3.21 -23.42
CA GLY A 143 1.94 -2.54 -22.67
C GLY A 143 1.74 -1.02 -22.58
N HIS A 144 1.82 -0.51 -21.39
CA HIS A 144 1.94 0.91 -21.04
C HIS A 144 2.89 1.02 -19.84
N LYS A 145 3.23 2.24 -19.40
CA LYS A 145 4.26 2.41 -18.36
C LYS A 145 3.86 1.85 -17.01
N ASP A 146 2.56 1.90 -16.68
CA ASP A 146 1.99 1.54 -15.37
C ASP A 146 1.15 0.25 -15.42
N VAL A 147 1.63 -0.79 -16.08
CA VAL A 147 0.93 -2.09 -16.08
C VAL A 147 0.80 -2.64 -14.65
N PRO A 148 -0.40 -2.93 -14.14
CA PRO A 148 -0.62 -3.38 -12.78
C PRO A 148 0.24 -4.58 -12.40
N CYS A 149 0.93 -4.49 -11.25
CA CYS A 149 1.60 -5.64 -10.64
C CYS A 149 0.60 -6.59 -9.99
N THR A 150 -0.51 -6.04 -9.49
CA THR A 150 -1.59 -6.80 -8.86
C THR A 150 -2.59 -7.28 -9.92
N LEU A 151 -2.84 -8.58 -9.93
CA LEU A 151 -3.81 -9.19 -10.83
C LEU A 151 -5.23 -9.04 -10.29
N GLY A 152 -5.39 -9.12 -8.97
CA GLY A 152 -6.69 -8.98 -8.33
C GLY A 152 -6.72 -9.47 -6.89
N PHE A 153 -7.90 -9.37 -6.28
CA PHE A 153 -8.19 -9.73 -4.91
C PHE A 153 -9.28 -10.80 -4.84
N ARG A 154 -9.19 -11.70 -3.87
CA ARG A 154 -10.22 -12.70 -3.57
C ARG A 154 -10.59 -12.60 -2.10
N PHE A 155 -11.89 -12.75 -1.82
CA PHE A 155 -12.43 -12.67 -0.48
C PHE A 155 -13.17 -13.96 -0.15
N HIS A 156 -12.95 -14.46 1.07
CA HIS A 156 -13.64 -15.64 1.60
C HIS A 156 -14.11 -15.37 3.02
N LEU A 157 -15.40 -15.44 3.23
CA LEU A 157 -15.98 -15.40 4.58
C LEU A 157 -16.11 -16.83 5.09
N ARG A 158 -15.37 -17.17 6.16
CA ARG A 158 -15.38 -18.51 6.76
C ARG A 158 -15.39 -18.40 8.27
N ALA A 159 -16.26 -19.16 8.92
CA ALA A 159 -16.40 -19.16 10.38
C ALA A 159 -16.52 -17.74 10.97
N GLY A 160 -17.27 -16.84 10.32
CA GLY A 160 -17.46 -15.45 10.74
C GLY A 160 -16.26 -14.55 10.54
N ARG A 161 -15.18 -15.01 9.88
CA ARG A 161 -13.96 -14.24 9.58
C ARG A 161 -13.80 -14.04 8.09
N LEU A 162 -13.52 -12.82 7.70
CA LEU A 162 -13.19 -12.51 6.30
C LEU A 162 -11.68 -12.69 6.07
N HIS A 163 -11.34 -13.55 5.14
CA HIS A 163 -9.97 -13.73 4.65
C HIS A 163 -9.83 -13.07 3.28
N MET A 164 -8.70 -12.44 3.02
CA MET A 164 -8.41 -11.83 1.73
C MET A 164 -7.12 -12.40 1.15
N ALA A 165 -7.12 -12.68 -0.15
CA ALA A 165 -5.93 -13.07 -0.88
C ALA A 165 -5.69 -12.12 -2.06
N THR A 166 -4.46 -11.63 -2.18
CA THR A 166 -3.98 -10.84 -3.31
C THR A 166 -3.11 -11.71 -4.21
N MET A 167 -3.31 -11.55 -5.53
CA MET A 167 -2.49 -12.20 -6.55
C MET A 167 -1.66 -11.14 -7.27
N MET A 168 -0.33 -11.29 -7.26
CA MET A 168 0.59 -10.38 -7.94
C MET A 168 1.48 -11.12 -8.93
N ARG A 169 1.71 -10.52 -10.13
CA ARG A 169 2.70 -11.01 -11.09
C ARG A 169 4.14 -10.75 -10.63
N GLY A 170 4.36 -9.64 -9.92
CA GLY A 170 5.65 -9.25 -9.37
C GLY A 170 5.48 -8.27 -8.22
N GLN A 171 6.38 -8.34 -7.23
CA GLN A 171 6.40 -7.48 -6.05
C GLN A 171 7.82 -7.05 -5.73
N ASP A 172 8.08 -5.75 -5.81
CA ASP A 172 9.28 -5.17 -5.23
C ASP A 172 9.12 -5.16 -3.70
N VAL A 173 9.93 -5.98 -3.03
CA VAL A 173 9.85 -6.11 -1.57
C VAL A 173 10.28 -4.85 -0.85
N TRP A 174 11.23 -4.08 -1.41
CA TRP A 174 11.83 -2.93 -0.72
C TRP A 174 11.01 -1.66 -0.85
N ILE A 175 10.54 -1.35 -2.07
CA ILE A 175 9.82 -0.11 -2.35
C ILE A 175 8.31 -0.32 -2.28
N GLY A 176 7.78 -1.29 -3.05
CA GLY A 176 6.33 -1.45 -3.26
C GLY A 176 5.62 -2.15 -2.10
N MET A 177 6.14 -3.32 -1.66
CA MET A 177 5.44 -4.18 -0.70
C MET A 177 4.91 -3.47 0.54
N PRO A 178 5.63 -2.54 1.21
CA PRO A 178 5.10 -1.89 2.40
C PRO A 178 3.87 -1.00 2.13
N TYR A 179 3.79 -0.37 0.97
CA TYR A 179 2.64 0.45 0.58
C TYR A 179 1.48 -0.42 0.10
N ASP A 180 1.77 -1.42 -0.71
CA ASP A 180 0.79 -2.38 -1.21
C ASP A 180 0.08 -3.11 -0.06
N VAL A 181 0.84 -3.68 0.89
CA VAL A 181 0.28 -4.36 2.06
C VAL A 181 -0.54 -3.41 2.93
N PHE A 182 -0.10 -2.15 3.07
CA PHE A 182 -0.88 -1.14 3.79
C PHE A 182 -2.25 -0.95 3.14
N PHE A 183 -2.32 -0.67 1.85
CA PHE A 183 -3.57 -0.50 1.12
C PHE A 183 -4.44 -1.76 1.13
N TYR A 184 -3.86 -2.93 0.82
CA TYR A 184 -4.63 -4.18 0.76
C TYR A 184 -5.28 -4.54 2.09
N THR A 185 -4.56 -4.31 3.19
CA THR A 185 -5.10 -4.60 4.52
C THR A 185 -6.09 -3.56 5.02
N VAL A 186 -6.02 -2.30 4.54
CA VAL A 186 -7.11 -1.32 4.72
C VAL A 186 -8.36 -1.79 3.98
N LEU A 187 -8.25 -2.18 2.71
CA LEU A 187 -9.36 -2.72 1.93
C LEU A 187 -9.97 -3.95 2.60
N HIS A 188 -9.12 -4.88 3.08
CA HIS A 188 -9.54 -6.08 3.79
C HIS A 188 -10.39 -5.77 5.03
N GLU A 189 -9.91 -4.83 5.87
CA GLU A 189 -10.60 -4.41 7.09
C GLU A 189 -11.96 -3.75 6.79
N LEU A 190 -12.03 -2.93 5.75
CA LEU A 190 -13.27 -2.27 5.34
C LEU A 190 -14.31 -3.28 4.86
N VAL A 191 -13.92 -4.22 3.99
CA VAL A 191 -14.84 -5.26 3.51
C VAL A 191 -15.32 -6.13 4.67
N ALA A 192 -14.44 -6.49 5.63
CA ALA A 192 -14.85 -7.20 6.85
C ALA A 192 -15.90 -6.40 7.64
N GLY A 193 -15.67 -5.10 7.83
CA GLY A 193 -16.61 -4.21 8.53
C GLY A 193 -17.98 -4.10 7.82
N TRP A 194 -18.00 -4.04 6.48
CA TRP A 194 -19.26 -3.98 5.71
C TRP A 194 -20.07 -5.27 5.71
N LEU A 195 -19.42 -6.38 6.05
CA LEU A 195 -20.02 -7.70 6.21
C LEU A 195 -20.34 -8.05 7.67
N ASP A 196 -20.05 -7.14 8.61
CA ASP A 196 -20.12 -7.40 10.05
C ASP A 196 -19.35 -8.65 10.47
N ALA A 197 -18.19 -8.85 9.84
CA ALA A 197 -17.33 -10.01 10.04
C ALA A 197 -16.06 -9.64 10.82
N GLU A 198 -15.51 -10.63 11.51
CA GLU A 198 -14.17 -10.50 12.10
C GLU A 198 -13.09 -10.45 10.99
N LEU A 199 -12.01 -9.73 11.26
CA LEU A 199 -10.87 -9.68 10.35
C LEU A 199 -10.09 -10.99 10.43
N GLY A 200 -9.99 -11.67 9.30
CA GLY A 200 -9.25 -12.92 9.12
C GLY A 200 -7.80 -12.68 8.67
N GLU A 201 -7.20 -13.67 8.06
CA GLU A 201 -5.84 -13.64 7.55
C GLU A 201 -5.75 -12.92 6.20
N PHE A 202 -4.61 -12.27 5.96
CA PHE A 202 -4.28 -11.69 4.66
C PHE A 202 -3.19 -12.53 3.98
N HIS A 203 -3.47 -13.00 2.77
CA HIS A 203 -2.59 -13.82 1.96
C HIS A 203 -2.09 -13.02 0.75
N LEU A 204 -0.79 -13.09 0.47
CA LEU A 204 -0.17 -12.46 -0.69
C LEU A 204 0.55 -13.53 -1.51
N HIS A 205 0.03 -13.82 -2.71
CA HIS A 205 0.62 -14.75 -3.67
C HIS A 205 1.39 -13.94 -4.71
N VAL A 206 2.69 -14.17 -4.82
CA VAL A 206 3.59 -13.40 -5.67
C VAL A 206 4.30 -14.31 -6.65
N GLY A 207 4.14 -14.03 -7.95
CA GLY A 207 4.85 -14.75 -9.01
C GLY A 207 6.37 -14.47 -8.98
N SER A 208 6.76 -13.21 -8.81
CA SER A 208 8.16 -12.76 -8.70
C SER A 208 8.30 -11.80 -7.52
N LEU A 209 8.76 -12.29 -6.37
CA LEU A 209 9.17 -11.46 -5.24
C LEU A 209 10.62 -11.05 -5.44
N HIS A 210 10.90 -9.74 -5.49
CA HIS A 210 12.23 -9.28 -5.90
C HIS A 210 12.69 -8.02 -5.13
N ILE A 211 14.01 -7.83 -5.13
CA ILE A 211 14.68 -6.62 -4.67
C ILE A 211 15.67 -6.14 -5.75
N TYR A 212 15.65 -4.86 -6.09
CA TYR A 212 16.66 -4.29 -6.98
C TYR A 212 18.02 -4.24 -6.31
N GLU A 213 19.10 -4.56 -7.05
CA GLU A 213 20.45 -4.63 -6.48
C GLU A 213 20.91 -3.28 -5.89
N GLU A 214 20.40 -2.14 -6.36
CA GLU A 214 20.66 -0.81 -5.80
C GLU A 214 20.21 -0.64 -4.34
N HIS A 215 19.32 -1.52 -3.85
CA HIS A 215 18.81 -1.50 -2.48
C HIS A 215 19.45 -2.52 -1.54
N LEU A 216 20.34 -3.39 -2.06
CA LEU A 216 20.96 -4.46 -1.26
C LEU A 216 21.79 -3.88 -0.11
N ASP A 217 22.66 -2.89 -0.37
CA ASP A 217 23.50 -2.28 0.67
C ASP A 217 22.65 -1.64 1.78
N GLN A 218 21.55 -0.97 1.40
CA GLN A 218 20.64 -0.39 2.38
C GLN A 218 19.91 -1.47 3.17
N SER A 219 19.57 -2.58 2.51
CA SER A 219 18.90 -3.72 3.14
C SER A 219 19.78 -4.48 4.13
N GLU A 220 21.13 -4.37 4.04
CA GLU A 220 22.05 -4.92 5.05
C GLU A 220 21.93 -4.22 6.40
N GLN A 221 21.44 -2.98 6.44
CA GLN A 221 21.18 -2.24 7.66
C GLN A 221 19.86 -2.64 8.34
N LEU A 222 19.07 -3.51 7.69
CA LEU A 222 17.81 -3.98 8.24
C LEU A 222 18.09 -4.96 9.38
N ALA A 223 17.87 -4.52 10.62
CA ALA A 223 17.84 -5.43 11.76
C ALA A 223 16.65 -6.38 11.67
N SER A 224 16.71 -7.49 12.40
CA SER A 224 15.53 -8.35 12.57
C SER A 224 14.42 -7.53 13.26
N LEU A 225 13.36 -7.27 12.54
CA LEU A 225 12.20 -6.54 13.05
C LEU A 225 11.21 -7.55 13.61
N THR A 226 10.71 -7.29 14.81
CA THR A 226 9.84 -8.23 15.53
C THR A 226 8.44 -7.69 15.80
N ALA A 227 8.21 -6.40 15.59
CA ALA A 227 6.92 -5.81 15.89
C ALA A 227 6.57 -4.62 14.97
N SER A 228 5.31 -4.55 14.60
CA SER A 228 4.64 -3.35 14.12
C SER A 228 3.42 -3.08 15.00
N PRO A 229 3.17 -1.83 15.38
CA PRO A 229 1.99 -1.52 16.16
C PRO A 229 0.71 -1.79 15.37
N VAL A 230 -0.32 -2.21 16.07
CA VAL A 230 -1.67 -2.38 15.49
C VAL A 230 -2.25 -0.98 15.22
N MET A 231 -2.70 -0.76 13.99
CA MET A 231 -3.34 0.49 13.58
C MET A 231 -4.73 0.65 14.23
N PRO A 232 -5.19 1.88 14.47
CA PRO A 232 -6.58 2.14 14.85
C PRO A 232 -7.57 1.48 13.90
N ASP A 233 -8.74 1.14 14.41
CA ASP A 233 -9.84 0.58 13.62
C ASP A 233 -10.29 1.59 12.54
N LEU A 234 -10.54 1.10 11.32
CA LEU A 234 -11.02 1.89 10.18
C LEU A 234 -12.42 1.45 9.73
N ARG A 235 -13.03 0.48 10.42
CA ARG A 235 -14.34 -0.02 10.03
C ARG A 235 -15.38 1.09 10.06
N THR A 236 -16.18 1.15 9.03
CA THR A 236 -17.23 2.14 8.84
C THR A 236 -18.40 1.52 8.10
N ARG A 237 -19.52 2.22 8.04
CA ARG A 237 -20.67 1.76 7.25
C ARG A 237 -20.43 2.00 5.77
N TRP A 238 -20.93 1.12 4.91
CA TRP A 238 -20.91 1.32 3.46
C TRP A 238 -21.61 2.61 3.06
N ASN A 239 -22.80 2.83 3.64
CA ASN A 239 -23.53 4.06 3.39
C ASN A 239 -22.78 5.27 3.99
N GLY A 240 -22.48 6.26 3.16
CA GLY A 240 -21.70 7.44 3.53
C GLY A 240 -20.18 7.28 3.37
N PHE A 241 -19.68 6.10 2.96
CA PHE A 241 -18.23 5.87 2.82
C PHE A 241 -17.56 6.78 1.77
N ALA A 242 -18.23 7.07 0.64
CA ALA A 242 -17.70 8.01 -0.35
C ALA A 242 -17.48 9.41 0.25
N GLY A 243 -18.49 9.94 0.97
CA GLY A 243 -18.36 11.22 1.64
C GLY A 243 -17.28 11.25 2.74
N LEU A 244 -17.05 10.12 3.41
CA LEU A 244 -15.94 9.97 4.36
C LEU A 244 -14.59 10.08 3.65
N LEU A 245 -14.43 9.42 2.49
CA LEU A 245 -13.20 9.53 1.70
C LEU A 245 -12.95 10.95 1.19
N ASP A 246 -14.02 11.66 0.80
CA ASP A 246 -13.94 13.08 0.40
C ASP A 246 -13.45 13.95 1.55
N GLN A 247 -13.98 13.76 2.78
CA GLN A 247 -13.51 14.46 3.98
C GLN A 247 -12.02 14.17 4.25
N VAL A 248 -11.59 12.91 4.17
CA VAL A 248 -10.17 12.54 4.38
C VAL A 248 -9.28 13.18 3.31
N ALA A 249 -9.69 13.14 2.04
CA ALA A 249 -8.95 13.76 0.93
C ALA A 249 -8.87 15.29 1.09
N ALA A 250 -9.95 15.92 1.58
CA ALA A 250 -9.99 17.33 1.97
C ALA A 250 -9.18 17.64 3.24
N ARG A 251 -8.76 16.62 3.98
CA ARG A 251 -7.99 16.72 5.23
C ARG A 251 -8.81 17.25 6.41
N ASP A 252 -10.12 17.06 6.35
CA ASP A 252 -11.09 17.46 7.37
C ASP A 252 -11.17 16.43 8.50
N VAL A 253 -11.76 16.84 9.62
CA VAL A 253 -12.10 15.96 10.73
C VAL A 253 -13.36 15.16 10.37
N THR A 254 -13.30 13.85 10.53
CA THR A 254 -14.38 12.92 10.16
C THR A 254 -15.25 12.52 11.36
N GLY A 255 -14.73 12.69 12.58
CA GLY A 255 -15.34 12.20 13.81
C GLY A 255 -15.09 10.71 14.08
N HIS A 256 -14.28 10.05 13.26
CA HIS A 256 -13.87 8.67 13.45
C HIS A 256 -12.35 8.60 13.74
N PRO A 257 -11.91 8.12 14.91
CA PRO A 257 -10.51 8.26 15.33
C PRO A 257 -9.48 7.74 14.32
N GLY A 258 -9.72 6.58 13.70
CA GLY A 258 -8.81 6.01 12.71
C GLY A 258 -8.73 6.84 11.43
N TRP A 259 -9.86 7.36 10.95
CA TRP A 259 -9.92 8.21 9.76
C TRP A 259 -9.41 9.62 10.05
N ASP A 260 -9.60 10.12 11.27
CA ASP A 260 -9.03 11.40 11.71
C ASP A 260 -7.51 11.35 11.76
N ALA A 261 -6.93 10.20 12.16
CA ALA A 261 -5.49 9.99 12.08
C ALA A 261 -4.99 10.00 10.62
N MET A 262 -5.74 9.41 9.68
CA MET A 262 -5.41 9.48 8.25
C MET A 262 -5.52 10.91 7.70
N ALA A 263 -6.62 11.60 7.95
CA ALA A 263 -6.83 12.99 7.52
C ALA A 263 -5.77 13.93 8.11
N GLY A 264 -5.45 13.75 9.40
CA GLY A 264 -4.38 14.46 10.09
C GLY A 264 -3.00 14.24 9.44
N THR A 265 -2.71 13.00 9.01
CA THR A 265 -1.48 12.66 8.29
C THR A 265 -1.37 13.42 6.97
N LEU A 266 -2.44 13.45 6.17
CA LEU A 266 -2.48 14.21 4.92
C LEU A 266 -2.36 15.72 5.15
N ARG A 267 -3.05 16.25 6.18
CA ARG A 267 -3.00 17.68 6.57
C ARG A 267 -1.59 18.08 7.01
N SER A 268 -0.97 17.30 7.87
CA SER A 268 0.40 17.55 8.32
C SER A 268 1.39 17.55 7.15
N TYR A 269 1.28 16.56 6.26
CA TYR A 269 2.18 16.47 5.10
C TYR A 269 1.97 17.64 4.12
N ARG A 270 0.75 18.11 3.91
CA ARG A 270 0.48 19.31 3.11
C ARG A 270 1.17 20.54 3.70
N LEU A 271 1.05 20.77 4.99
CA LEU A 271 1.77 21.85 5.69
C LEU A 271 3.29 21.76 5.49
N TRP A 272 3.83 20.54 5.53
CA TRP A 272 5.25 20.32 5.25
C TRP A 272 5.61 20.73 3.82
N LYS A 273 4.83 20.35 2.83
CA LYS A 273 5.03 20.70 1.42
C LYS A 273 4.94 22.20 1.17
N ASP A 274 4.10 22.89 1.92
CA ASP A 274 3.92 24.35 1.86
C ASP A 274 4.99 25.12 2.66
N GLY A 275 6.04 24.45 3.18
CA GLY A 275 7.14 25.04 3.93
C GLY A 275 6.82 25.36 5.39
N GLN A 276 5.62 25.05 5.87
CA GLN A 276 5.16 25.29 7.23
C GLN A 276 5.62 24.20 8.19
N HIS A 277 6.92 23.90 8.21
CA HIS A 277 7.50 22.74 8.87
C HIS A 277 7.17 22.63 10.36
N GLN A 278 7.20 23.75 11.11
CA GLN A 278 6.87 23.74 12.54
C GLN A 278 5.42 23.33 12.80
N GLN A 279 4.49 23.85 11.97
CA GLN A 279 3.09 23.51 12.09
C GLN A 279 2.83 22.06 11.68
N ALA A 280 3.50 21.58 10.62
CA ALA A 280 3.47 20.19 10.21
C ALA A 280 3.87 19.25 11.37
N TRP A 281 4.97 19.56 12.07
CA TRP A 281 5.40 18.79 13.24
C TRP A 281 4.35 18.78 14.35
N ARG A 282 3.78 19.93 14.70
CA ARG A 282 2.74 20.02 15.73
C ARG A 282 1.52 19.18 15.39
N VAL A 283 1.09 19.20 14.12
CA VAL A 283 -0.03 18.36 13.68
C VAL A 283 0.35 16.88 13.76
N ALA A 284 1.57 16.50 13.34
CA ALA A 284 2.04 15.11 13.43
C ALA A 284 2.09 14.60 14.87
N ASP A 285 2.61 15.40 15.79
CA ASP A 285 2.69 15.07 17.24
C ASP A 285 1.30 14.93 17.88
N GLY A 286 0.29 15.59 17.34
CA GLY A 286 -1.10 15.48 17.79
C GLY A 286 -1.88 14.32 17.17
N ILE A 287 -1.27 13.52 16.29
CA ILE A 287 -1.91 12.33 15.73
C ILE A 287 -1.63 11.14 16.65
N ASP A 288 -2.68 10.61 17.26
CA ASP A 288 -2.57 9.43 18.11
C ASP A 288 -2.18 8.19 17.29
N GLY A 289 -1.25 7.40 17.84
CA GLY A 289 -0.87 6.10 17.30
C GLY A 289 0.25 6.11 16.25
N PRO A 290 0.38 5.04 15.46
CA PRO A 290 1.57 4.78 14.64
C PRO A 290 1.82 5.79 13.52
N LEU A 291 0.75 6.40 12.95
CA LEU A 291 0.89 7.34 11.84
C LEU A 291 1.63 8.62 12.26
N GLY A 292 1.34 9.17 13.44
CA GLY A 292 2.03 10.35 13.95
C GLY A 292 3.53 10.09 14.15
N GLN A 293 3.87 8.97 14.77
CA GLN A 293 5.26 8.55 14.97
C GLN A 293 6.01 8.37 13.65
N ALA A 294 5.40 7.66 12.70
CA ALA A 294 6.00 7.42 11.38
C ALA A 294 6.19 8.73 10.60
N LEU A 295 5.24 9.66 10.69
CA LEU A 295 5.31 10.96 10.01
C LEU A 295 6.43 11.83 10.59
N THR A 296 6.58 11.83 11.90
CA THR A 296 7.68 12.52 12.60
C THR A 296 9.05 11.97 12.17
N ALA A 297 9.19 10.65 12.09
CA ALA A 297 10.41 10.02 11.58
C ALA A 297 10.67 10.36 10.10
N TRP A 298 9.62 10.39 9.28
CA TRP A 298 9.73 10.78 7.87
C TRP A 298 10.22 12.22 7.71
N TYR A 299 9.74 13.16 8.51
CA TYR A 299 10.24 14.55 8.48
C TYR A 299 11.70 14.64 8.92
N GLY A 300 12.11 13.86 9.91
CA GLY A 300 13.52 13.71 10.29
C GLY A 300 14.38 13.28 9.11
N GLU A 301 13.92 12.27 8.37
CA GLU A 301 14.60 11.76 7.17
C GLU A 301 14.65 12.80 6.04
N LEU A 302 13.57 13.53 5.77
CA LEU A 302 13.56 14.59 4.78
C LEU A 302 14.55 15.71 5.12
N LYS A 303 14.64 16.10 6.40
CA LYS A 303 15.66 17.08 6.86
C LYS A 303 17.08 16.55 6.70
N ARG A 304 17.31 15.26 6.97
CA ARG A 304 18.61 14.62 6.78
C ARG A 304 19.03 14.67 5.31
N ARG A 305 18.14 14.29 4.39
CA ARG A 305 18.37 14.30 2.94
C ARG A 305 18.68 15.72 2.41
N SER A 306 17.97 16.73 2.89
CA SER A 306 18.19 18.11 2.46
C SER A 306 19.55 18.70 2.89
N ARG A 307 20.21 18.10 3.90
CA ARG A 307 21.53 18.51 4.38
C ARG A 307 22.69 17.78 3.71
N GLN A 308 22.41 16.65 3.03
CA GLN A 308 23.42 15.94 2.25
C GLN A 308 23.56 16.64 0.89
N PRO A 309 24.80 17.05 0.48
CA PRO A 309 24.99 17.55 -0.88
C PRO A 309 24.53 16.47 -1.86
N ALA A 310 23.83 16.87 -2.92
CA ALA A 310 23.43 15.95 -3.97
C ALA A 310 24.67 15.15 -4.42
N ALA A 311 24.69 13.87 -4.09
CA ALA A 311 25.66 12.97 -4.69
C ALA A 311 25.47 13.10 -6.20
N ALA A 312 26.54 13.48 -6.90
CA ALA A 312 26.51 13.67 -8.33
C ALA A 312 25.95 12.39 -8.96
N THR A 313 24.68 12.47 -9.39
CA THR A 313 24.07 11.43 -10.20
C THR A 313 24.81 11.48 -11.52
N THR A 314 25.82 10.63 -11.69
CA THR A 314 26.35 10.32 -13.01
C THR A 314 25.20 9.68 -13.78
N ALA A 315 24.45 10.54 -14.46
CA ALA A 315 23.51 10.13 -15.48
C ALA A 315 24.33 9.47 -16.58
N GLY A 316 24.39 8.16 -16.54
CA GLY A 316 24.68 7.35 -17.72
C GLY A 316 23.51 7.51 -18.66
N ALA A 317 23.60 8.50 -19.55
CA ALA A 317 22.82 8.54 -20.75
C ALA A 317 23.17 7.34 -21.60
N ARG A 318 22.19 6.41 -21.79
CA ARG A 318 22.00 5.68 -23.06
C ARG A 318 20.69 4.90 -22.97
#